data_838e13f9fd2b46d8a8269fe14e72be88
#
_entry.id   838e13f9fd2b46d8a8269fe14e72be88
#
_cell.length_a   1.000
_cell.length_b   1.000
_cell.length_c   1.000
_cell.angle_alpha   90.00
_cell.angle_beta   90.00
_cell.angle_gamma   90.00
#
_symmetry.space_group_name_H-M   'P 1'
#
loop_
_entity.id
_entity.type
_entity.pdbx_description
1 polymer ?
#
loop_
_entity_poly.entity_id
_entity_poly.type
_entity_poly.pdbx_seq_one_letter_code
_entity_poly.pdbx_strand_id
1 'polypeptide(L)'
;MEQEIILNIHYTAPQDIWDKIGRVYESMPYWSGYDCGPHWKGDDIDLVASVEPGGLQIYGIMPDDIWTEWCSDLIKRLSEAVGYEVGNPEDGYEFKYWK
;
A
#
# COMPACT_ATOMS: atom_id res chain seq x y z
N MET A 1 4.40 -12.29 -12.19
CA MET A 1 3.49 -11.34 -12.85
C MET A 1 3.65 -9.97 -12.25
N GLU A 2 3.73 -8.97 -13.10
CA GLU A 2 3.83 -7.60 -12.65
C GLU A 2 2.50 -7.11 -12.09
N GLN A 3 2.57 -6.46 -10.93
CA GLN A 3 1.39 -5.92 -10.26
C GLN A 3 1.63 -4.46 -9.94
N GLU A 4 0.55 -3.69 -9.90
CA GLU A 4 0.63 -2.28 -9.54
C GLU A 4 -0.74 -1.83 -9.05
N ILE A 5 -0.74 -1.01 -8.00
CA ILE A 5 -1.95 -0.33 -7.55
C ILE A 5 -1.56 1.04 -6.98
N ILE A 6 -2.42 2.02 -7.22
CA ILE A 6 -2.28 3.35 -6.64
C ILE A 6 -3.45 3.54 -5.68
N LEU A 7 -3.14 4.03 -4.47
CA LEU A 7 -4.13 4.19 -3.41
C LEU A 7 -4.28 5.66 -3.04
N ASN A 8 -5.45 6.01 -2.53
CA ASN A 8 -5.84 7.40 -2.22
C ASN A 8 -5.23 7.92 -0.92
N ILE A 9 -3.93 7.75 -0.75
CA ILE A 9 -3.19 8.28 0.40
C ILE A 9 -2.13 9.22 -0.14
N HIS A 10 -2.30 10.52 0.14
CA HIS A 10 -1.43 11.56 -0.39
C HIS A 10 -0.18 11.74 0.46
N TYR A 11 0.93 12.16 -0.16
CA TYR A 11 2.19 12.34 0.58
C TYR A 11 2.11 13.42 1.65
N THR A 12 1.09 14.31 1.58
CA THR A 12 0.89 15.34 2.60
C THR A 12 0.15 14.83 3.84
N ALA A 13 -0.17 13.54 3.92
CA ALA A 13 -0.81 12.98 5.10
C ALA A 13 0.07 13.22 6.34
N PRO A 14 -0.55 13.47 7.52
CA PRO A 14 0.22 13.72 8.75
C PRO A 14 1.11 12.55 9.14
N GLN A 15 2.16 12.83 9.89
CA GLN A 15 3.14 11.80 10.29
C GLN A 15 2.49 10.66 11.07
N ASP A 16 1.52 10.95 11.94
CA ASP A 16 0.84 9.89 12.70
C ASP A 16 0.10 8.91 11.79
N ILE A 17 -0.41 9.40 10.66
CA ILE A 17 -1.04 8.53 9.65
C ILE A 17 0.03 7.64 9.01
N TRP A 18 1.18 8.20 8.65
CA TRP A 18 2.27 7.39 8.09
C TRP A 18 2.80 6.36 9.08
N ASP A 19 2.82 6.70 10.37
CA ASP A 19 3.21 5.73 11.41
C ASP A 19 2.24 4.55 11.44
N LYS A 20 0.95 4.81 11.31
CA LYS A 20 -0.07 3.76 11.26
C LYS A 20 0.09 2.90 10.01
N ILE A 21 0.34 3.54 8.87
CA ILE A 21 0.57 2.83 7.61
C ILE A 21 1.78 1.92 7.73
N GLY A 22 2.86 2.41 8.33
CA GLY A 22 4.06 1.60 8.54
C GLY A 22 3.79 0.34 9.35
N ARG A 23 2.96 0.46 10.41
CA ARG A 23 2.57 -0.71 11.20
C ARG A 23 1.77 -1.72 10.39
N VAL A 24 0.92 -1.24 9.48
CA VAL A 24 0.18 -2.13 8.57
C VAL A 24 1.16 -2.85 7.64
N TYR A 25 2.09 -2.13 7.04
CA TYR A 25 3.10 -2.73 6.16
C TYR A 25 3.82 -3.88 6.86
N GLU A 26 4.25 -3.65 8.10
CA GLU A 26 5.02 -4.63 8.88
C GLU A 26 4.18 -5.84 9.27
N SER A 27 2.86 -5.69 9.31
CA SER A 27 1.95 -6.78 9.66
C SER A 27 1.58 -7.66 8.48
N MET A 28 1.86 -7.21 7.26
CA MET A 28 1.47 -7.95 6.05
C MET A 28 2.38 -9.14 5.80
N PRO A 29 1.84 -10.23 5.23
CA PRO A 29 2.66 -11.38 4.82
C PRO A 29 3.79 -10.93 3.89
N TYR A 30 4.92 -11.61 4.00
CA TYR A 30 6.12 -11.38 3.17
C TYR A 30 6.91 -10.12 3.54
N TRP A 31 6.56 -9.45 4.63
CA TRP A 31 7.28 -8.24 5.05
C TRP A 31 8.79 -8.51 5.15
N SER A 32 9.58 -7.65 4.52
CA SER A 32 11.03 -7.84 4.42
C SER A 32 11.86 -6.63 4.87
N GLY A 33 11.20 -5.58 5.37
CA GLY A 33 11.91 -4.42 5.91
C GLY A 33 11.87 -3.20 5.01
N TYR A 34 12.69 -2.20 5.36
CA TYR A 34 12.70 -0.91 4.69
C TYR A 34 13.91 -0.71 3.79
N ASP A 35 14.40 -1.78 3.19
CA ASP A 35 15.53 -1.69 2.26
C ASP A 35 15.04 -1.02 0.97
N CYS A 36 15.54 0.19 0.71
CA CYS A 36 15.08 1.04 -0.40
C CYS A 36 13.58 1.35 -0.32
N GLY A 37 13.05 1.47 0.90
CA GLY A 37 11.64 1.69 1.17
C GLY A 37 10.96 0.41 1.62
N PRO A 38 9.65 0.49 1.94
CA PRO A 38 8.91 -0.70 2.37
C PRO A 38 8.96 -1.79 1.31
N HIS A 39 9.23 -3.02 1.73
CA HIS A 39 9.53 -4.11 0.82
C HIS A 39 8.92 -5.42 1.33
N TRP A 40 8.37 -6.21 0.41
CA TRP A 40 7.83 -7.55 0.68
C TRP A 40 8.46 -8.52 -0.30
N LYS A 41 9.03 -9.62 0.20
CA LYS A 41 9.73 -10.60 -0.62
C LYS A 41 9.33 -12.02 -0.26
N GLY A 42 9.31 -12.89 -1.25
CA GLY A 42 9.07 -14.32 -1.09
C GLY A 42 9.37 -15.03 -2.39
N ASP A 43 8.96 -16.28 -2.51
CA ASP A 43 9.12 -17.03 -3.76
C ASP A 43 8.25 -16.37 -4.84
N ASP A 44 8.91 -15.89 -5.91
CA ASP A 44 8.25 -15.15 -6.99
C ASP A 44 7.53 -13.87 -6.52
N ILE A 45 7.94 -13.32 -5.37
CA ILE A 45 7.35 -12.13 -4.79
C ILE A 45 8.44 -11.09 -4.52
N ASP A 46 8.25 -9.89 -5.05
CA ASP A 46 9.15 -8.77 -4.82
C ASP A 46 8.35 -7.49 -5.03
N LEU A 47 7.76 -6.98 -3.95
CA LEU A 47 6.93 -5.77 -3.99
C LEU A 47 7.59 -4.65 -3.22
N VAL A 48 7.40 -3.41 -3.69
CA VAL A 48 7.85 -2.22 -2.99
C VAL A 48 6.71 -1.21 -2.93
N ALA A 49 6.79 -0.31 -1.95
CA ALA A 49 5.86 0.81 -1.83
C ALA A 49 6.62 2.10 -2.05
N SER A 50 5.98 3.05 -2.73
CA SER A 50 6.52 4.40 -2.86
C SER A 50 5.39 5.41 -2.77
N VAL A 51 5.72 6.66 -2.48
CA VAL A 51 4.73 7.74 -2.35
C VAL A 51 4.95 8.68 -3.52
N GLU A 52 3.96 8.73 -4.42
CA GLU A 52 4.03 9.49 -5.65
C GLU A 52 3.01 10.64 -5.60
N PRO A 53 3.14 11.66 -6.46
CA PRO A 53 2.14 12.74 -6.50
C PRO A 53 0.72 12.22 -6.71
N GLY A 54 0.56 11.09 -7.40
CA GLY A 54 -0.76 10.49 -7.64
C GLY A 54 -1.26 9.61 -6.50
N GLY A 55 -0.50 9.44 -5.42
CA GLY A 55 -0.90 8.64 -4.28
C GLY A 55 0.14 7.62 -3.86
N LEU A 56 -0.24 6.78 -2.90
CA LEU A 56 0.60 5.67 -2.46
C LEU A 56 0.60 4.58 -3.53
N GLN A 57 1.77 4.18 -3.98
CA GLN A 57 1.90 3.17 -5.03
C GLN A 57 2.55 1.91 -4.49
N ILE A 58 1.94 0.76 -4.77
CA ILE A 58 2.51 -0.56 -4.45
C ILE A 58 2.72 -1.26 -5.79
N TYR A 59 3.92 -1.73 -6.04
CA TYR A 59 4.21 -2.35 -7.33
C TYR A 59 5.35 -3.37 -7.22
N GLY A 60 5.43 -4.24 -8.23
CA GLY A 60 6.47 -5.23 -8.33
C GLY A 60 5.96 -6.53 -8.92
N ILE A 61 6.45 -7.64 -8.41
CA ILE A 61 6.14 -8.97 -8.93
C ILE A 61 5.45 -9.79 -7.85
N MET A 62 4.34 -10.44 -8.22
CA MET A 62 3.61 -11.35 -7.33
C MET A 62 2.67 -12.19 -8.21
N PRO A 63 2.50 -13.50 -7.93
CA PRO A 63 1.50 -14.30 -8.63
C PRO A 63 0.09 -13.71 -8.45
N ASP A 64 -0.73 -13.78 -9.52
CA ASP A 64 -2.03 -13.10 -9.54
C ASP A 64 -2.97 -13.56 -8.43
N ASP A 65 -3.01 -14.85 -8.13
CA ASP A 65 -3.88 -15.38 -7.09
C ASP A 65 -3.47 -14.88 -5.70
N ILE A 66 -2.17 -14.80 -5.45
CA ILE A 66 -1.66 -14.26 -4.19
C ILE A 66 -1.93 -12.76 -4.11
N TRP A 67 -1.70 -12.04 -5.21
CA TRP A 67 -1.92 -10.59 -5.28
C TRP A 67 -3.35 -10.21 -4.93
N THR A 68 -4.33 -10.93 -5.46
CA THR A 68 -5.73 -10.62 -5.22
C THR A 68 -6.05 -10.63 -3.72
N GLU A 69 -5.61 -11.65 -3.00
CA GLU A 69 -5.85 -11.76 -1.57
C GLU A 69 -4.98 -10.80 -0.76
N TRP A 70 -3.71 -10.70 -1.11
CA TRP A 70 -2.75 -9.85 -0.39
C TRP A 70 -3.16 -8.38 -0.51
N CYS A 71 -3.50 -7.93 -1.72
CA CYS A 71 -3.88 -6.55 -1.97
C CYS A 71 -5.20 -6.20 -1.27
N SER A 72 -6.18 -7.11 -1.31
CA SER A 72 -7.45 -6.91 -0.63
C SER A 72 -7.25 -6.77 0.88
N ASP A 73 -6.41 -7.61 1.47
CA ASP A 73 -6.11 -7.56 2.89
C ASP A 73 -5.36 -6.27 3.26
N LEU A 74 -4.41 -5.87 2.42
CA LEU A 74 -3.68 -4.61 2.63
C LEU A 74 -4.65 -3.42 2.66
N ILE A 75 -5.54 -3.34 1.67
CA ILE A 75 -6.51 -2.25 1.56
C ILE A 75 -7.43 -2.22 2.79
N LYS A 76 -7.89 -3.38 3.24
CA LYS A 76 -8.74 -3.47 4.42
C LYS A 76 -8.01 -2.98 5.68
N ARG A 77 -6.78 -3.44 5.89
CA ARG A 77 -5.99 -3.03 7.05
C ARG A 77 -5.66 -1.54 7.01
N LEU A 78 -5.32 -1.02 5.83
CA LEU A 78 -5.06 0.41 5.68
C LEU A 78 -6.30 1.24 5.98
N SER A 79 -7.46 0.83 5.46
CA SER A 79 -8.72 1.55 5.69
C SER A 79 -9.04 1.62 7.18
N GLU A 80 -8.84 0.53 7.91
CA GLU A 80 -9.06 0.51 9.35
C GLU A 80 -8.07 1.38 10.09
N ALA A 81 -6.81 1.39 9.65
CA ALA A 81 -5.76 2.15 10.33
C ALA A 81 -5.91 3.65 10.13
N VAL A 82 -6.23 4.09 8.90
CA VAL A 82 -6.30 5.52 8.59
C VAL A 82 -7.69 6.11 8.85
N GLY A 83 -8.72 5.30 9.03
CA GLY A 83 -10.05 5.75 9.40
C GLY A 83 -10.92 6.21 8.24
N TYR A 84 -10.58 5.89 7.01
CA TYR A 84 -11.42 6.15 5.84
C TYR A 84 -11.19 5.06 4.79
N GLU A 85 -12.09 4.99 3.80
CA GLU A 85 -12.00 3.98 2.75
C GLU A 85 -10.80 4.23 1.84
N VAL A 86 -9.91 3.25 1.78
CA VAL A 86 -8.73 3.27 0.92
C VAL A 86 -9.04 2.48 -0.35
N GLY A 87 -8.63 3.01 -1.49
CA GLY A 87 -8.81 2.36 -2.77
C GLY A 87 -8.16 3.16 -3.88
N ASN A 88 -8.33 2.70 -5.11
CA ASN A 88 -7.74 3.38 -6.26
C ASN A 88 -8.53 4.66 -6.58
N PRO A 89 -7.85 5.83 -6.67
CA PRO A 89 -8.54 7.08 -6.99
C PRO A 89 -9.33 7.03 -8.30
N GLU A 90 -8.89 6.22 -9.26
CA GLU A 90 -9.61 6.07 -10.53
C GLU A 90 -10.95 5.37 -10.36
N ASP A 91 -11.13 4.64 -9.26
CA ASP A 91 -12.40 3.98 -8.93
C ASP A 91 -13.31 4.85 -8.07
N GLY A 92 -12.96 6.14 -7.90
CA GLY A 92 -13.80 7.09 -7.17
C GLY A 92 -13.42 7.31 -5.72
N TYR A 93 -12.34 6.70 -5.23
CA TYR A 93 -11.87 6.91 -3.86
C TYR A 93 -11.14 8.24 -3.78
N GLU A 94 -11.59 9.14 -2.89
CA GLU A 94 -11.04 10.49 -2.80
C GLU A 94 -9.92 10.57 -1.79
N PHE A 95 -9.00 11.51 -2.02
CA PHE A 95 -7.92 11.80 -1.08
C PHE A 95 -8.46 12.62 0.08
N LYS A 96 -8.05 12.26 1.30
CA LYS A 96 -8.47 12.99 2.49
C LYS A 96 -7.46 14.06 2.90
N TYR A 97 -6.18 13.82 2.68
CA TYR A 97 -5.09 14.66 3.18
C TYR A 97 -4.32 15.31 2.04
N TRP A 98 -4.98 15.80 1.05
CA TRP A 98 -4.26 16.45 -0.04
C TRP A 98 -4.49 17.97 -0.02
N LYS A 99 -3.55 18.70 -0.62
CA LYS A 99 -3.65 20.15 -0.73
C LYS A 99 -3.43 20.62 -2.14
#